data_ec9935ef4f3ff5e63ce5f9ab98274d80
#
_entry.id   ec9935ef4f3ff5e63ce5f9ab98274d80
#
_cell.length_a   1.000
_cell.length_b   1.000
_cell.length_c   1.000
_cell.angle_alpha   90.00
_cell.angle_beta   90.00
_cell.angle_gamma   90.00
#
_symmetry.space_group_name_H-M   'P 1'
#
loop_
_entity.id
_entity.type
_entity.pdbx_description
1 polymer ?
#
loop_
_entity_poly.entity_id
_entity_poly.type
_entity_poly.pdbx_seq_one_letter_code
_entity_poly.pdbx_strand_id
1 'polypeptide(L)'
;MLPAFKLWLTRLWNRRNRSWQGHVSAVAFAEMKLEFDAEAVRRFCRERGIARLELFGSALRDDFDSDSDVDLLASIRPGVKCSLFEWVDWQEGLARIFSRRVDLVSRRAVERSRNPYRKHSILSHTKPIYVEGQRLPA
;
A
#
# COMPACT_ATOMS: atom_id res chain seq x y z
N MET A 1 -11.43 15.04 12.43
CA MET A 1 -11.02 16.25 11.69
C MET A 1 -9.64 16.01 11.08
N LEU A 2 -9.53 16.04 9.76
CA LEU A 2 -8.23 15.91 9.10
C LEU A 2 -7.42 17.18 9.33
N PRO A 3 -6.12 17.08 9.66
CA PRO A 3 -5.26 18.26 9.73
C PRO A 3 -5.26 19.01 8.38
N ALA A 4 -5.19 20.34 8.42
CA ALA A 4 -5.13 21.17 7.21
C ALA A 4 -3.99 20.75 6.26
N PHE A 5 -2.93 20.19 6.78
CA PHE A 5 -1.81 19.60 6.06
C PHE A 5 -2.24 18.47 5.13
N LYS A 6 -3.12 17.55 5.57
CA LYS A 6 -3.63 16.47 4.74
C LYS A 6 -4.51 16.96 3.60
N LEU A 7 -5.33 17.97 3.84
CA LEU A 7 -6.15 18.58 2.81
C LEU A 7 -5.29 19.26 1.73
N TRP A 8 -4.19 19.86 2.13
CA TRP A 8 -3.24 20.50 1.20
C TRP A 8 -2.54 19.46 0.30
N LEU A 9 -2.10 18.33 0.89
CA LEU A 9 -1.51 17.22 0.13
C LEU A 9 -2.50 16.61 -0.86
N THR A 10 -3.75 16.43 -0.48
CA THR A 10 -4.80 15.93 -1.35
C THR A 10 -5.03 16.86 -2.54
N ARG A 11 -5.03 18.17 -2.31
CA ARG A 11 -5.17 19.18 -3.37
C ARG A 11 -4.00 19.18 -4.34
N LEU A 12 -2.78 19.07 -3.83
CA LEU A 12 -1.57 18.96 -4.65
C LEU A 12 -1.57 17.68 -5.48
N TRP A 13 -1.96 16.58 -4.87
CA TRP A 13 -2.06 15.29 -5.51
C TRP A 13 -3.07 15.32 -6.66
N ASN A 14 -4.24 15.86 -6.43
CA ASN A 14 -5.28 16.02 -7.43
C ASN A 14 -4.87 16.94 -8.60
N ARG A 15 -4.06 17.96 -8.34
CA ARG A 15 -3.53 18.83 -9.39
C ARG A 15 -2.52 18.13 -10.29
N ARG A 16 -1.66 17.28 -9.70
CA ARG A 16 -0.64 16.55 -10.47
C ARG A 16 -1.24 15.43 -11.32
N ASN A 17 -2.38 14.91 -10.94
CA ASN A 17 -3.02 13.78 -11.59
C ASN A 17 -4.14 14.14 -12.56
N ARG A 18 -4.33 15.41 -12.87
CA ARG A 18 -5.35 15.84 -13.84
C ARG A 18 -5.13 15.30 -15.26
N SER A 19 -3.92 14.88 -15.59
CA SER A 19 -3.59 14.28 -16.89
C SER A 19 -4.05 12.82 -17.04
N TRP A 20 -4.54 12.22 -15.96
CA TRP A 20 -4.99 10.82 -15.93
C TRP A 20 -6.51 10.70 -16.09
N GLN A 21 -7.06 11.45 -17.05
CA GLN A 21 -8.49 11.40 -17.30
C GLN A 21 -8.89 10.07 -17.94
N GLY A 22 -9.84 9.37 -17.31
CA GLY A 22 -10.51 8.21 -17.90
C GLY A 22 -10.08 6.85 -17.40
N HIS A 23 -9.21 6.74 -16.41
CA HIS A 23 -8.85 5.43 -15.85
C HIS A 23 -9.65 5.12 -14.58
N VAL A 24 -10.34 3.98 -14.62
CA VAL A 24 -11.17 3.44 -13.52
C VAL A 24 -10.39 3.38 -12.19
N SER A 25 -9.11 3.10 -12.27
CA SER A 25 -8.23 3.02 -11.10
C SER A 25 -7.98 4.38 -10.42
N ALA A 26 -8.01 5.50 -11.14
CA ALA A 26 -7.90 6.84 -10.54
C ALA A 26 -9.11 7.16 -9.67
N VAL A 27 -10.31 6.78 -10.11
CA VAL A 27 -11.55 6.92 -9.34
C VAL A 27 -11.50 6.06 -8.08
N ALA A 28 -10.99 4.84 -8.21
CA ALA A 28 -10.86 3.93 -7.09
C ALA A 28 -9.87 4.42 -6.02
N PHE A 29 -8.78 5.09 -6.41
CA PHE A 29 -7.86 5.74 -5.48
C PHE A 29 -8.45 6.98 -4.82
N ALA A 30 -9.24 7.76 -5.55
CA ALA A 30 -9.93 8.93 -5.02
C ALA A 30 -10.95 8.58 -3.93
N GLU A 31 -11.54 7.38 -4.01
CA GLU A 31 -12.48 6.86 -3.00
C GLU A 31 -11.77 6.30 -1.76
N MET A 32 -10.48 6.02 -1.85
CA MET A 32 -9.72 5.58 -0.69
C MET A 32 -9.49 6.72 0.29
N LYS A 33 -9.81 6.48 1.54
CA LYS A 33 -9.57 7.42 2.64
C LYS A 33 -8.09 7.47 3.07
N LEU A 34 -7.24 6.70 2.41
CA LEU A 34 -5.81 6.63 2.70
C LEU A 34 -5.03 7.51 1.74
N GLU A 35 -4.27 8.43 2.30
CA GLU A 35 -3.37 9.31 1.58
C GLU A 35 -1.93 8.87 1.81
N PHE A 36 -1.13 8.83 0.75
CA PHE A 36 0.29 8.49 0.83
C PHE A 36 1.05 9.05 -0.37
N ASP A 37 2.35 9.21 -0.21
CA ASP A 37 3.25 9.62 -1.28
C ASP A 37 3.58 8.41 -2.16
N ALA A 38 2.93 8.32 -3.32
CA ALA A 38 3.10 7.21 -4.25
C ALA A 38 4.53 7.10 -4.79
N GLU A 39 5.20 8.24 -4.97
CA GLU A 39 6.59 8.27 -5.44
C GLU A 39 7.55 7.73 -4.38
N ALA A 40 7.31 8.05 -3.11
CA ALA A 40 8.06 7.51 -1.99
C ALA A 40 7.89 5.99 -1.88
N VAL A 41 6.67 5.49 -2.04
CA VAL A 41 6.37 4.05 -2.06
C VAL A 41 7.10 3.36 -3.21
N ARG A 42 7.06 3.94 -4.40
CA ARG A 42 7.71 3.38 -5.58
C ARG A 42 9.22 3.27 -5.38
N ARG A 43 9.86 4.34 -4.91
CA ARG A 43 11.29 4.37 -4.62
C ARG A 43 11.66 3.34 -3.57
N PHE A 44 10.90 3.30 -2.50
CA PHE A 44 11.09 2.36 -1.40
C PHE A 44 11.07 0.90 -1.89
N CYS A 45 10.06 0.53 -2.66
CA CYS A 45 9.91 -0.82 -3.19
C CYS A 45 11.02 -1.19 -4.17
N ARG A 46 11.36 -0.26 -5.06
CA ARG A 46 12.42 -0.47 -6.06
C ARG A 46 13.77 -0.74 -5.40
N GLU A 47 14.12 0.04 -4.41
CA GLU A 47 15.42 -0.07 -3.71
C GLU A 47 15.55 -1.37 -2.92
N ARG A 48 14.43 -1.96 -2.50
CA ARG A 48 14.42 -3.13 -1.63
C ARG A 48 14.04 -4.44 -2.32
N GLY A 49 13.76 -4.39 -3.60
CA GLY A 49 13.39 -5.58 -4.35
C GLY A 49 11.97 -6.07 -4.07
N ILE A 50 11.08 -5.19 -3.65
CA ILE A 50 9.66 -5.48 -3.56
C ILE A 50 9.09 -5.36 -4.97
N ALA A 51 8.53 -6.46 -5.49
CA ALA A 51 7.96 -6.50 -6.82
C ALA A 51 6.51 -6.00 -6.87
N ARG A 52 5.78 -6.14 -5.76
CA ARG A 52 4.39 -5.73 -5.67
C ARG A 52 4.03 -5.40 -4.24
N LEU A 53 3.28 -4.34 -4.05
CA LEU A 53 2.76 -3.93 -2.75
C LEU A 53 1.27 -3.66 -2.89
N GLU A 54 0.47 -4.28 -2.04
CA GLU A 54 -0.99 -4.21 -2.09
C GLU A 54 -1.56 -3.82 -0.74
N LEU A 55 -2.61 -3.04 -0.78
CA LEU A 55 -3.44 -2.77 0.41
C LEU A 55 -4.43 -3.91 0.60
N PHE A 56 -4.68 -4.27 1.85
CA PHE A 56 -5.77 -5.15 2.22
C PHE A 56 -6.35 -4.75 3.58
N GLY A 57 -7.39 -5.45 4.03
CA GLY A 57 -7.97 -5.24 5.34
C GLY A 57 -8.66 -3.89 5.51
N SER A 58 -8.42 -3.23 6.63
CA SER A 58 -9.16 -2.04 7.05
C SER A 58 -9.07 -0.86 6.09
N ALA A 59 -7.96 -0.69 5.38
CA ALA A 59 -7.79 0.39 4.41
C ALA A 59 -8.79 0.34 3.25
N LEU A 60 -9.35 -0.83 2.99
CA LEU A 60 -10.34 -1.06 1.93
C LEU A 60 -11.78 -1.06 2.44
N ARG A 61 -12.00 -0.84 3.74
CA ARG A 61 -13.32 -0.83 4.36
C ARG A 61 -13.79 0.60 4.63
N ASP A 62 -15.10 0.76 4.70
CA ASP A 62 -15.75 2.06 4.96
C ASP A 62 -15.47 2.60 6.37
N ASP A 63 -15.17 1.71 7.32
CA ASP A 63 -14.87 2.06 8.72
C ASP A 63 -13.42 2.50 8.95
N PHE A 64 -12.60 2.61 7.89
CA PHE A 64 -11.23 3.09 7.98
C PHE A 64 -11.18 4.55 8.43
N ASP A 65 -10.45 4.82 9.49
CA ASP A 65 -10.31 6.15 10.09
C ASP A 65 -8.84 6.53 10.32
N SER A 66 -8.61 7.66 10.98
CA SER A 66 -7.27 8.18 11.25
C SER A 66 -6.44 7.31 12.20
N ASP A 67 -7.10 6.47 13.01
CA ASP A 67 -6.42 5.59 13.97
C ASP A 67 -6.24 4.16 13.44
N SER A 68 -6.80 3.86 12.29
CA SER A 68 -6.70 2.53 11.67
C SER A 68 -5.28 2.26 11.16
N ASP A 69 -4.81 1.03 11.37
CA ASP A 69 -3.53 0.57 10.84
C ASP A 69 -3.65 0.32 9.33
N VAL A 70 -2.52 0.44 8.64
CA VAL A 70 -2.44 0.13 7.21
C VAL A 70 -1.90 -1.29 7.08
N ASP A 71 -2.70 -2.16 6.48
CA ASP A 71 -2.31 -3.55 6.20
C ASP A 71 -1.78 -3.63 4.76
N LEU A 72 -0.52 -4.04 4.64
CA LEU A 72 0.17 -4.15 3.35
C LEU A 72 0.61 -5.59 3.09
N LEU A 73 0.36 -6.03 1.87
CA LEU A 73 0.77 -7.33 1.37
C LEU A 73 1.91 -7.14 0.38
N ALA A 74 3.09 -7.65 0.70
CA ALA A 74 4.27 -7.50 -0.12
C ALA A 74 4.64 -8.79 -0.83
N SER A 75 4.92 -8.67 -2.12
CA SER A 75 5.55 -9.72 -2.93
C SER A 75 6.98 -9.30 -3.23
N ILE A 76 7.93 -10.13 -2.85
CA ILE A 76 9.36 -9.87 -3.03
C ILE A 76 9.80 -10.42 -4.38
N ARG A 77 10.68 -9.70 -5.06
CA ARG A 77 11.28 -10.14 -6.33
C ARG A 77 11.98 -11.49 -6.13
N PRO A 78 11.84 -12.44 -7.08
CA PRO A 78 12.55 -13.73 -7.00
C PRO A 78 14.06 -13.51 -6.85
N GLY A 79 14.70 -14.29 -5.96
CA GLY A 79 16.12 -14.19 -5.69
C GLY A 79 16.53 -13.15 -4.65
N VAL A 80 15.65 -12.23 -4.28
CA VAL A 80 15.91 -11.28 -3.21
C VAL A 80 15.68 -11.98 -1.87
N LYS A 81 16.68 -11.91 -1.00
CA LYS A 81 16.58 -12.43 0.37
C LYS A 81 16.30 -11.27 1.31
N CYS A 82 15.42 -11.50 2.26
CA CYS A 82 15.08 -10.53 3.28
C CYS A 82 15.13 -11.22 4.66
N SER A 83 15.99 -10.72 5.53
CA SER A 83 16.06 -11.18 6.92
C SER A 83 14.88 -10.64 7.71
N LEU A 84 14.66 -11.21 8.89
CA LEU A 84 13.62 -10.72 9.80
C LEU A 84 13.86 -9.27 10.22
N PHE A 85 15.13 -8.90 10.45
CA PHE A 85 15.49 -7.52 10.81
C PHE A 85 15.21 -6.55 9.67
N GLU A 86 15.54 -6.92 8.45
CA GLU A 86 15.21 -6.11 7.27
C GLU A 86 13.71 -5.96 7.09
N TRP A 87 12.96 -7.01 7.35
CA TRP A 87 11.49 -6.99 7.28
C TRP A 87 10.90 -5.96 8.25
N VAL A 88 11.40 -5.94 9.49
CA VAL A 88 10.98 -4.96 10.50
C VAL A 88 11.35 -3.55 10.07
N ASP A 89 12.55 -3.34 9.54
CA ASP A 89 12.99 -2.05 9.00
C ASP A 89 12.10 -1.58 7.84
N TRP A 90 11.69 -2.50 6.98
CA TRP A 90 10.77 -2.20 5.89
C TRP A 90 9.41 -1.77 6.41
N GLN A 91 8.90 -2.47 7.40
CA GLN A 91 7.63 -2.12 8.03
C GLN A 91 7.68 -0.72 8.64
N GLU A 92 8.74 -0.41 9.36
CA GLU A 92 8.94 0.91 9.96
C GLU A 92 9.13 2.01 8.89
N GLY A 93 9.85 1.73 7.83
CA GLY A 93 10.04 2.65 6.71
C GLY A 93 8.73 2.99 6.00
N LEU A 94 7.90 1.98 5.77
CA LEU A 94 6.56 2.18 5.20
C LEU A 94 5.66 2.94 6.16
N ALA A 95 5.74 2.66 7.46
CA ALA A 95 4.98 3.39 8.47
C ALA A 95 5.30 4.89 8.43
N ARG A 96 6.55 5.27 8.20
CA ARG A 96 6.94 6.66 8.03
C ARG A 96 6.34 7.28 6.77
N ILE A 97 6.33 6.55 5.66
CA ILE A 97 5.74 7.03 4.40
C ILE A 97 4.23 7.26 4.56
N PHE A 98 3.54 6.33 5.20
CA PHE A 98 2.09 6.44 5.41
C PHE A 98 1.70 7.32 6.60
N SER A 99 2.64 7.69 7.45
CA SER A 99 2.39 8.39 8.73
C SER A 99 1.37 7.66 9.59
N ARG A 100 1.44 6.34 9.60
CA ARG A 100 0.55 5.44 10.34
C ARG A 100 1.29 4.17 10.71
N ARG A 101 0.75 3.42 11.64
CA ARG A 101 1.23 2.06 11.88
C ARG A 101 0.93 1.19 10.66
N VAL A 102 1.91 0.42 10.25
CA VAL A 102 1.83 -0.48 9.12
C VAL A 102 2.03 -1.91 9.60
N ASP A 103 1.16 -2.79 9.17
CA ASP A 103 1.34 -4.23 9.30
C ASP A 103 1.74 -4.78 7.93
N LEU A 104 2.99 -5.17 7.80
CA LEU A 104 3.55 -5.67 6.55
C LEU A 104 3.54 -7.20 6.54
N VAL A 105 2.79 -7.78 5.62
CA VAL A 105 2.59 -9.23 5.51
C VAL A 105 3.19 -9.73 4.21
N SER A 106 3.88 -10.86 4.25
CA SER A 106 4.42 -11.51 3.07
C SER A 106 3.32 -12.27 2.32
N ARG A 107 3.12 -11.95 1.04
CA ARG A 107 2.17 -12.66 0.19
C ARG A 107 2.48 -14.15 0.14
N ARG A 108 3.75 -14.49 -0.01
CA ARG A 108 4.21 -15.89 -0.03
C ARG A 108 3.86 -16.64 1.27
N ALA A 109 4.01 -15.96 2.42
CA ALA A 109 3.65 -16.56 3.71
C ALA A 109 2.14 -16.79 3.82
N VAL A 110 1.33 -15.86 3.33
CA VAL A 110 -0.14 -16.00 3.30
C VAL A 110 -0.54 -17.15 2.37
N GLU A 111 0.04 -17.24 1.17
CA GLU A 111 -0.24 -18.32 0.21
C GLU A 111 0.12 -19.71 0.76
N ARG A 112 1.15 -19.78 1.61
CA ARG A 112 1.56 -21.02 2.27
C ARG A 112 0.82 -21.31 3.57
N SER A 113 -0.04 -20.41 4.02
CA SER A 113 -0.80 -20.59 5.25
C SER A 113 -1.71 -21.80 5.15
N ARG A 114 -1.73 -22.59 6.24
CA ARG A 114 -2.65 -23.72 6.38
C ARG A 114 -4.06 -23.31 6.78
N ASN A 115 -4.24 -22.05 7.15
CA ASN A 115 -5.57 -21.53 7.50
C ASN A 115 -6.26 -20.99 6.24
N PRO A 116 -7.25 -21.73 5.67
CA PRO A 116 -7.90 -21.32 4.44
C PRO A 116 -8.74 -20.05 4.61
N TYR A 117 -9.27 -19.81 5.79
CA TYR A 117 -10.07 -18.61 6.08
C TYR A 117 -9.22 -17.35 6.03
N ARG A 118 -8.06 -17.37 6.69
CA ARG A 118 -7.12 -16.24 6.68
C ARG A 118 -6.61 -15.96 5.27
N LYS A 119 -6.22 -17.02 4.56
CA LYS A 119 -5.76 -16.95 3.18
C LYS A 119 -6.79 -16.32 2.27
N HIS A 120 -8.04 -16.79 2.32
CA HIS A 120 -9.14 -16.26 1.54
C HIS A 120 -9.44 -14.80 1.92
N SER A 121 -9.51 -14.50 3.20
CA SER A 121 -9.80 -13.15 3.71
C SER A 121 -8.79 -12.11 3.23
N ILE A 122 -7.51 -12.47 3.20
CA ILE A 122 -6.46 -11.54 2.77
C ILE A 122 -6.41 -11.43 1.25
N LEU A 123 -6.38 -12.58 0.53
CA LEU A 123 -6.11 -12.60 -0.90
C LEU A 123 -7.31 -12.22 -1.77
N SER A 124 -8.54 -12.33 -1.27
CA SER A 124 -9.74 -12.05 -2.05
C SER A 124 -10.01 -10.56 -2.27
N HIS A 125 -9.52 -9.71 -1.39
CA HIS A 125 -9.74 -8.26 -1.45
C HIS A 125 -8.42 -7.54 -1.23
N THR A 126 -7.68 -7.34 -2.31
CA THR A 126 -6.43 -6.57 -2.30
C THR A 126 -6.48 -5.48 -3.36
N LYS A 127 -5.73 -4.42 -3.12
CA LYS A 127 -5.60 -3.33 -4.07
C LYS A 127 -4.13 -2.97 -4.27
N PRO A 128 -3.57 -3.20 -5.45
CA PRO A 128 -2.17 -2.87 -5.69
C PRO A 128 -1.94 -1.37 -5.66
N ILE A 129 -0.92 -0.96 -4.92
CA ILE A 129 -0.43 0.43 -4.88
C ILE A 129 0.95 0.55 -5.52
N TYR A 130 1.63 -0.55 -5.72
CA TYR A 130 2.87 -0.63 -6.48
C TYR A 130 2.96 -1.97 -7.19
N VAL A 131 3.31 -1.95 -8.46
CA VAL A 131 3.65 -3.13 -9.25
C VAL A 131 4.88 -2.79 -10.09
N GLU A 132 5.93 -3.59 -9.97
CA GLU A 132 7.16 -3.40 -10.72
C GLU A 132 6.90 -3.38 -12.23
N GLY A 133 7.47 -2.40 -12.92
CA GLY A 133 7.29 -2.25 -14.37
C GLY A 133 5.95 -1.68 -14.81
N GLN A 134 5.04 -1.41 -13.88
CA GLN A 134 3.75 -0.80 -14.19
C GLN A 134 3.64 0.58 -13.53
N ARG A 135 3.07 1.53 -14.28
CA ARG A 135 2.62 2.77 -13.70
C ARG A 135 1.17 2.59 -13.24
N LEU A 136 1.00 2.46 -11.95
CA LEU A 136 -0.33 2.54 -11.38
C LEU A 136 -0.72 4.02 -11.29
N PRO A 137 -1.99 4.33 -11.53
CA PRO A 137 -2.49 5.69 -11.36
C PRO A 137 -2.56 5.99 -9.85
N ALA A 138 -1.55 6.57 -9.36
CA ALA A 138 -1.51 6.96 -7.96
C ALA A 138 -0.90 8.32 -7.81
#